data_b750e8a507dbee68d7d9ca633261eff7
#
_entry.id   b750e8a507dbee68d7d9ca633261eff7
#
_cell.length_a   1.000
_cell.length_b   1.000
_cell.length_c   1.000
_cell.angle_alpha   90.00
_cell.angle_beta   90.00
_cell.angle_gamma   90.00
#
_symmetry.space_group_name_H-M   'P 1'
#
loop_
_entity.id
_entity.type
_entity.pdbx_description
1 polymer ?
#
loop_
_entity_poly.entity_id
_entity_poly.type
_entity_poly.pdbx_seq_one_letter_code
_entity_poly.pdbx_strand_id
1 'polypeptide(L)'
;HVVNTAGPLTDLSNLSEDELRELIRDAKKSGVDVSCETAPHYLIMNDMNLKEDGWYKMNPPIRAREDQEALIEGILDGSVDMIATDHAPHTEDEKNRGLKDSNFGIVGLETAFPLLYTKLVLEGVLSLEYLLKLMTTAPRERFGIKRAASDFTIFDLENEYEICSEEFLTKGRAMPFEGEKVKGQC
;
A
#
# COMPACT_ATOMS: atom_id res chain seq x y z
N HIS A 1 3.10 5.54 6.41
CA HIS A 1 2.59 6.62 7.27
C HIS A 1 2.54 6.17 8.72
N VAL A 2 3.00 7.02 9.64
CA VAL A 2 2.92 6.80 11.09
C VAL A 2 1.77 7.63 11.64
N VAL A 3 0.81 6.96 12.25
CA VAL A 3 -0.31 7.63 12.90
C VAL A 3 -0.04 7.67 14.42
N ASN A 4 0.23 8.86 14.95
CA ASN A 4 0.36 9.09 16.38
C ASN A 4 -0.92 9.76 16.89
N THR A 5 -1.61 9.11 17.81
CA THR A 5 -2.84 9.64 18.42
C THR A 5 -2.61 10.37 19.76
N ALA A 6 -1.37 10.41 20.26
CA ALA A 6 -1.08 10.80 21.66
C ALA A 6 -0.09 11.95 21.86
N GLY A 7 0.37 12.66 20.82
CA GLY A 7 1.36 13.71 21.04
C GLY A 7 1.66 14.62 19.84
N PRO A 8 2.49 15.66 19.99
CA PRO A 8 2.90 16.50 18.87
C PRO A 8 3.65 15.67 17.83
N LEU A 9 3.31 15.88 16.55
CA LEU A 9 3.99 15.26 15.43
C LEU A 9 5.48 15.65 15.46
N THR A 10 6.33 14.67 15.67
CA THR A 10 7.77 14.83 15.45
C THR A 10 8.00 14.77 13.95
N ASP A 11 8.83 15.65 13.42
CA ASP A 11 9.25 15.57 12.01
C ASP A 11 10.13 14.34 11.82
N LEU A 12 9.59 13.33 11.18
CA LEU A 12 10.24 12.06 10.90
C LEU A 12 10.80 12.00 9.47
N SER A 13 10.70 13.08 8.70
CA SER A 13 11.03 13.11 7.27
C SER A 13 12.51 12.86 6.95
N ASN A 14 13.38 12.98 7.94
CA ASN A 14 14.82 12.79 7.79
C ASN A 14 15.31 11.39 8.17
N LEU A 15 14.42 10.51 8.63
CA LEU A 15 14.78 9.14 9.01
C LEU A 15 14.73 8.20 7.80
N SER A 16 15.65 7.24 7.76
CA SER A 16 15.55 6.09 6.87
C SER A 16 14.39 5.18 7.30
N GLU A 17 13.95 4.28 6.40
CA GLU A 17 12.90 3.32 6.73
C GLU A 17 13.30 2.40 7.89
N ASP A 18 14.57 2.01 7.98
CA ASP A 18 15.10 1.21 9.10
C ASP A 18 15.05 1.96 10.43
N GLU A 19 15.52 3.22 10.47
CA GLU A 19 15.47 4.05 11.67
C GLU A 19 14.02 4.30 12.12
N LEU A 20 13.11 4.53 11.17
CA LEU A 20 11.70 4.69 11.45
C LEU A 20 11.08 3.41 12.03
N ARG A 21 11.44 2.25 11.46
CA ARG A 21 10.99 0.95 11.93
C ARG A 21 11.47 0.64 13.35
N GLU A 22 12.73 0.93 13.67
CA GLU A 22 13.26 0.79 15.02
C GLU A 22 12.56 1.71 16.02
N LEU A 23 12.35 2.96 15.66
CA LEU A 23 11.62 3.91 16.49
C LEU A 23 10.20 3.43 16.80
N ILE A 24 9.48 2.90 15.82
CA ILE A 24 8.14 2.35 16.00
C ILE A 24 8.16 1.12 16.93
N ARG A 25 9.12 0.21 16.72
CA ARG A 25 9.30 -0.96 17.60
C ARG A 25 9.52 -0.55 19.06
N ASP A 26 10.39 0.43 19.28
CA ASP A 26 10.72 0.89 20.64
C ASP A 26 9.56 1.64 21.28
N ALA A 27 8.81 2.43 20.50
CA ALA A 27 7.59 3.07 20.96
C ALA A 27 6.54 2.02 21.38
N LYS A 28 6.30 1.00 20.56
CA LYS A 28 5.39 -0.11 20.88
C LYS A 28 5.83 -0.88 22.12
N LYS A 29 7.13 -1.24 22.24
CA LYS A 29 7.69 -1.91 23.42
C LYS A 29 7.52 -1.08 24.69
N SER A 30 7.60 0.23 24.56
CA SER A 30 7.42 1.17 25.68
C SER A 30 5.95 1.43 26.03
N GLY A 31 5.00 0.77 25.35
CA GLY A 31 3.56 0.91 25.60
C GLY A 31 2.95 2.18 25.01
N VAL A 32 3.64 2.85 24.08
CA VAL A 32 3.09 3.99 23.34
C VAL A 32 2.03 3.48 22.34
N ASP A 33 0.86 4.11 22.34
CA ASP A 33 -0.20 3.80 21.39
C ASP A 33 0.11 4.39 20.01
N VAL A 34 0.91 3.68 19.24
CA VAL A 34 1.33 4.03 17.88
C VAL A 34 0.99 2.91 16.91
N SER A 35 0.58 3.27 15.70
CA SER A 35 0.44 2.34 14.58
C SER A 35 1.11 2.89 13.34
N CYS A 36 1.52 1.98 12.45
CA CYS A 36 2.19 2.28 11.20
C CYS A 36 1.47 1.57 10.06
N GLU A 37 1.38 2.23 8.91
CA GLU A 37 0.80 1.67 7.70
C GLU A 37 1.74 1.84 6.51
N THR A 38 1.56 0.98 5.51
CA THR A 38 2.20 1.10 4.20
C THR A 38 1.17 0.92 3.09
N ALA A 39 1.57 1.10 1.83
CA ALA A 39 0.68 0.91 0.70
C ALA A 39 1.17 -0.19 -0.25
N PRO A 40 0.27 -0.79 -1.07
CA PRO A 40 0.62 -1.88 -1.98
C PRO A 40 1.81 -1.57 -2.87
N HIS A 41 1.85 -0.39 -3.46
CA HIS A 41 2.90 0.02 -4.39
C HIS A 41 4.29 0.09 -3.75
N TYR A 42 4.41 0.42 -2.46
CA TYR A 42 5.70 0.41 -1.75
C TYR A 42 6.20 -1.00 -1.42
N LEU A 43 5.31 -1.99 -1.40
CA LEU A 43 5.67 -3.39 -1.15
C LEU A 43 6.07 -4.15 -2.41
N ILE A 44 5.63 -3.70 -3.59
CA ILE A 44 5.81 -4.43 -4.84
C ILE A 44 6.67 -3.70 -5.88
N MET A 45 7.05 -2.45 -5.61
CA MET A 45 7.89 -1.63 -6.49
C MET A 45 9.05 -1.04 -5.74
N ASN A 46 10.12 -0.76 -6.49
CA ASN A 46 11.27 0.04 -6.06
C ASN A 46 11.70 0.99 -7.19
N ASP A 47 12.71 1.80 -6.97
CA ASP A 47 13.18 2.83 -7.91
C ASP A 47 13.61 2.28 -9.28
N MET A 48 14.02 1.01 -9.35
CA MET A 48 14.35 0.34 -10.63
C MET A 48 13.14 0.13 -11.54
N ASN A 49 11.93 0.22 -11.00
CA ASN A 49 10.68 0.10 -11.76
C ASN A 49 10.20 1.44 -12.34
N LEU A 50 10.78 2.56 -11.91
CA LEU A 50 10.31 3.89 -12.28
C LEU A 50 10.53 4.18 -13.77
N LYS A 51 9.54 4.87 -14.34
CA LYS A 51 9.62 5.43 -15.70
C LYS A 51 9.45 6.96 -15.63
N GLU A 52 9.90 7.67 -16.65
CA GLU A 52 9.69 9.12 -16.80
C GLU A 52 8.24 9.41 -17.21
N ASP A 53 7.31 9.02 -16.33
CA ASP A 53 5.88 9.10 -16.56
C ASP A 53 5.17 9.49 -15.25
N GLY A 54 4.19 10.40 -15.36
CA GLY A 54 3.40 10.85 -14.22
C GLY A 54 2.62 9.74 -13.51
N TRP A 55 2.37 8.62 -14.16
CA TRP A 55 1.71 7.45 -13.57
C TRP A 55 2.53 6.79 -12.46
N TYR A 56 3.85 7.09 -12.40
CA TYR A 56 4.76 6.65 -11.35
C TYR A 56 4.95 7.69 -10.24
N LYS A 57 4.25 8.85 -10.32
CA LYS A 57 4.40 9.91 -9.34
C LYS A 57 3.40 9.78 -8.22
N MET A 58 3.90 9.48 -7.03
CA MET A 58 3.17 9.39 -5.77
C MET A 58 3.96 10.02 -4.62
N ASN A 59 3.33 10.25 -3.49
CA ASN A 59 3.96 10.81 -2.31
C ASN A 59 3.54 9.99 -1.06
N PRO A 60 4.51 9.41 -0.33
CA PRO A 60 5.97 9.43 -0.55
C PRO A 60 6.38 8.88 -1.93
N PRO A 61 7.55 9.25 -2.47
CA PRO A 61 8.05 8.67 -3.71
C PRO A 61 8.44 7.21 -3.50
N ILE A 62 8.43 6.43 -4.58
CA ILE A 62 9.00 5.07 -4.58
C ILE A 62 10.48 5.17 -4.24
N ARG A 63 10.93 4.33 -3.33
CA ARG A 63 12.27 4.32 -2.76
C ARG A 63 13.11 3.17 -3.34
N ALA A 64 14.34 3.06 -2.83
CA ALA A 64 15.26 2.01 -3.22
C ALA A 64 14.75 0.61 -2.81
N ARG A 65 15.39 -0.41 -3.36
CA ARG A 65 15.05 -1.81 -3.08
C ARG A 65 15.20 -2.16 -1.60
N GLU A 66 16.22 -1.61 -0.96
CA GLU A 66 16.48 -1.81 0.47
C GLU A 66 15.33 -1.27 1.34
N ASP A 67 14.74 -0.13 0.95
CA ASP A 67 13.56 0.43 1.62
C ASP A 67 12.32 -0.48 1.44
N GLN A 68 12.13 -1.04 0.24
CA GLN A 68 11.06 -2.01 -0.04
C GLN A 68 11.22 -3.27 0.84
N GLU A 69 12.43 -3.84 0.91
CA GLU A 69 12.74 -5.00 1.73
C GLU A 69 12.50 -4.71 3.23
N ALA A 70 12.88 -3.51 3.71
CA ALA A 70 12.62 -3.07 5.07
C ALA A 70 11.12 -2.97 5.40
N LEU A 71 10.29 -2.51 4.46
CA LEU A 71 8.83 -2.50 4.64
C LEU A 71 8.23 -3.90 4.70
N ILE A 72 8.70 -4.83 3.87
CA ILE A 72 8.27 -6.24 3.90
C ILE A 72 8.65 -6.87 5.26
N GLU A 73 9.87 -6.67 5.72
CA GLU A 73 10.29 -7.12 7.05
C GLU A 73 9.43 -6.49 8.16
N GLY A 74 9.10 -5.19 8.04
CA GLY A 74 8.23 -4.50 8.98
C GLY A 74 6.81 -5.09 9.07
N ILE A 75 6.28 -5.60 7.96
CA ILE A 75 5.03 -6.37 7.96
C ILE A 75 5.22 -7.71 8.69
N LEU A 76 6.29 -8.45 8.37
CA LEU A 76 6.54 -9.78 8.92
C LEU A 76 6.78 -9.76 10.44
N ASP A 77 7.43 -8.73 10.96
CA ASP A 77 7.70 -8.59 12.38
C ASP A 77 6.64 -7.81 13.18
N GLY A 78 5.62 -7.27 12.50
CA GLY A 78 4.51 -6.54 13.10
C GLY A 78 4.83 -5.08 13.46
N SER A 79 5.93 -4.51 12.97
CA SER A 79 6.20 -3.07 13.10
C SER A 79 5.21 -2.26 12.25
N VAL A 80 4.87 -2.77 11.05
CA VAL A 80 3.80 -2.25 10.20
C VAL A 80 2.52 -3.00 10.52
N ASP A 81 1.48 -2.27 10.93
CA ASP A 81 0.24 -2.83 11.46
C ASP A 81 -0.82 -3.10 10.40
N MET A 82 -0.81 -2.34 9.31
CA MET A 82 -1.86 -2.41 8.30
C MET A 82 -1.38 -1.95 6.92
N ILE A 83 -2.16 -2.29 5.91
CA ILE A 83 -1.97 -1.84 4.54
C ILE A 83 -3.14 -0.96 4.14
N ALA A 84 -2.85 0.29 3.77
CA ALA A 84 -3.79 1.24 3.22
C ALA A 84 -3.49 1.45 1.73
N THR A 85 -4.52 1.70 0.90
CA THR A 85 -4.33 1.77 -0.54
C THR A 85 -3.64 3.03 -1.03
N ASP A 86 -3.69 4.09 -0.25
CA ASP A 86 -3.26 5.44 -0.66
C ASP A 86 -3.87 5.88 -2.00
N HIS A 87 -5.15 5.51 -2.19
CA HIS A 87 -5.90 5.75 -3.43
C HIS A 87 -6.14 7.24 -3.65
N ALA A 88 -5.45 7.82 -4.63
CA ALA A 88 -5.49 9.24 -4.96
C ALA A 88 -5.67 9.44 -6.48
N PRO A 89 -6.90 9.31 -6.99
CA PRO A 89 -7.18 9.44 -8.42
C PRO A 89 -7.04 10.89 -8.90
N HIS A 90 -6.46 11.05 -10.08
CA HIS A 90 -6.32 12.31 -10.79
C HIS A 90 -6.85 12.19 -12.21
N THR A 91 -7.11 13.33 -12.83
CA THR A 91 -7.48 13.39 -14.25
C THR A 91 -6.28 13.03 -15.14
N GLU A 92 -6.57 12.67 -16.38
CA GLU A 92 -5.55 12.38 -17.37
C GLU A 92 -4.61 13.58 -17.61
N ASP A 93 -5.18 14.79 -17.72
CA ASP A 93 -4.41 16.03 -17.87
C ASP A 93 -3.45 16.30 -16.71
N GLU A 94 -3.83 15.91 -15.48
CA GLU A 94 -2.99 16.08 -14.30
C GLU A 94 -1.87 15.05 -14.22
N LYS A 95 -2.02 13.91 -14.87
CA LYS A 95 -1.06 12.79 -14.84
C LYS A 95 -0.18 12.69 -16.09
N ASN A 96 -0.56 13.32 -17.21
CA ASN A 96 0.20 13.28 -18.47
C ASN A 96 1.18 14.45 -18.61
N ARG A 97 1.83 14.88 -17.52
CA ARG A 97 2.82 15.98 -17.50
C ARG A 97 4.24 15.49 -17.20
N GLY A 98 4.48 14.18 -17.36
CA GLY A 98 5.73 13.53 -16.97
C GLY A 98 5.91 13.40 -15.47
N LEU A 99 6.99 12.77 -15.05
CA LEU A 99 7.25 12.50 -13.64
C LEU A 99 7.39 13.79 -12.82
N LYS A 100 7.99 14.84 -13.40
CA LYS A 100 8.27 16.10 -12.69
C LYS A 100 7.01 16.92 -12.41
N ASP A 101 6.13 17.11 -13.40
CA ASP A 101 5.09 18.14 -13.36
C ASP A 101 3.68 17.55 -13.15
N SER A 102 3.51 16.23 -13.14
CA SER A 102 2.24 15.59 -12.78
C SER A 102 1.90 15.75 -11.30
N ASN A 103 0.62 15.65 -10.97
CA ASN A 103 0.17 15.61 -9.58
C ASN A 103 0.60 14.32 -8.91
N PHE A 104 0.80 14.35 -7.58
CA PHE A 104 1.08 13.19 -6.77
C PHE A 104 -0.16 12.34 -6.54
N GLY A 105 -0.06 11.04 -6.70
CA GLY A 105 -1.12 10.08 -6.44
C GLY A 105 -1.38 9.14 -7.61
N ILE A 106 -1.83 7.94 -7.28
CA ILE A 106 -2.23 6.88 -8.21
C ILE A 106 -3.57 6.27 -7.80
N VAL A 107 -4.26 5.61 -8.72
CA VAL A 107 -5.36 4.75 -8.35
C VAL A 107 -4.81 3.43 -7.80
N GLY A 108 -5.40 2.93 -6.73
CA GLY A 108 -4.93 1.72 -6.05
C GLY A 108 -6.03 0.90 -5.39
N LEU A 109 -7.27 1.38 -5.36
CA LEU A 109 -8.34 0.71 -4.62
C LEU A 109 -8.70 -0.65 -5.24
N GLU A 110 -8.83 -0.71 -6.56
CA GLU A 110 -9.24 -1.92 -7.29
C GLU A 110 -8.08 -2.90 -7.52
N THR A 111 -6.84 -2.41 -7.43
CA THR A 111 -5.63 -3.21 -7.69
C THR A 111 -4.95 -3.71 -6.41
N ALA A 112 -5.28 -3.15 -5.23
CA ALA A 112 -4.59 -3.44 -3.98
C ALA A 112 -4.55 -4.95 -3.65
N PHE A 113 -5.71 -5.59 -3.56
CA PHE A 113 -5.77 -7.01 -3.21
C PHE A 113 -5.17 -7.90 -4.29
N PRO A 114 -5.54 -7.81 -5.58
CA PRO A 114 -4.99 -8.69 -6.60
C PRO A 114 -3.47 -8.58 -6.76
N LEU A 115 -2.90 -7.38 -6.66
CA LEU A 115 -1.45 -7.19 -6.70
C LEU A 115 -0.75 -7.83 -5.50
N LEU A 116 -1.22 -7.56 -4.28
CA LEU A 116 -0.62 -8.12 -3.06
C LEU A 116 -0.80 -9.63 -2.99
N TYR A 117 -1.97 -10.15 -3.37
CA TYR A 117 -2.20 -11.58 -3.44
C TYR A 117 -1.23 -12.25 -4.41
N THR A 118 -1.11 -11.71 -5.62
CA THR A 118 -0.24 -12.29 -6.66
C THR A 118 1.24 -12.19 -6.28
N LYS A 119 1.70 -11.01 -5.85
CA LYS A 119 3.13 -10.75 -5.66
C LYS A 119 3.65 -11.17 -4.28
N LEU A 120 2.80 -11.28 -3.25
CA LEU A 120 3.27 -11.61 -1.91
C LEU A 120 2.70 -12.94 -1.40
N VAL A 121 1.43 -13.25 -1.67
CA VAL A 121 0.85 -14.51 -1.16
C VAL A 121 1.24 -15.68 -2.04
N LEU A 122 1.08 -15.58 -3.36
CA LEU A 122 1.44 -16.67 -4.27
C LEU A 122 2.95 -16.92 -4.31
N GLU A 123 3.77 -15.89 -4.06
CA GLU A 123 5.22 -16.00 -3.92
C GLU A 123 5.67 -16.51 -2.52
N GLY A 124 4.72 -16.74 -1.62
CA GLY A 124 5.01 -17.31 -0.29
C GLY A 124 5.62 -16.32 0.72
N VAL A 125 5.57 -15.03 0.46
CA VAL A 125 6.06 -13.98 1.39
C VAL A 125 5.08 -13.81 2.56
N LEU A 126 3.77 -13.78 2.28
CA LEU A 126 2.70 -13.67 3.27
C LEU A 126 1.70 -14.82 3.14
N SER A 127 1.04 -15.19 4.24
CA SER A 127 -0.18 -16.01 4.12
C SER A 127 -1.36 -15.14 3.69
N LEU A 128 -2.34 -15.75 3.00
CA LEU A 128 -3.58 -15.07 2.63
C LEU A 128 -4.32 -14.53 3.88
N GLU A 129 -4.37 -15.32 4.94
CA GLU A 129 -5.00 -14.90 6.20
C GLU A 129 -4.35 -13.65 6.77
N TYR A 130 -3.02 -13.60 6.74
CA TYR A 130 -2.29 -12.43 7.25
C TYR A 130 -2.48 -11.19 6.36
N LEU A 131 -2.47 -11.34 5.05
CA LEU A 131 -2.82 -10.26 4.12
C LEU A 131 -4.22 -9.70 4.41
N LEU A 132 -5.21 -10.58 4.56
CA LEU A 132 -6.58 -10.16 4.87
C LEU A 132 -6.66 -9.45 6.23
N LYS A 133 -5.91 -9.90 7.23
CA LYS A 133 -5.81 -9.21 8.53
C LYS A 133 -5.29 -7.79 8.34
N LEU A 134 -4.18 -7.61 7.63
CA LEU A 134 -3.55 -6.29 7.40
C LEU A 134 -4.46 -5.32 6.63
N MET A 135 -5.30 -5.81 5.74
CA MET A 135 -6.18 -4.98 4.91
C MET A 135 -7.58 -4.77 5.50
N THR A 136 -8.00 -5.57 6.50
CA THR A 136 -9.40 -5.54 6.99
C THR A 136 -9.52 -5.42 8.49
N THR A 137 -9.11 -6.44 9.25
CA THR A 137 -9.32 -6.48 10.70
C THR A 137 -8.43 -5.51 11.44
N ALA A 138 -7.16 -5.40 11.09
CA ALA A 138 -6.22 -4.50 11.74
C ALA A 138 -6.64 -3.02 11.64
N PRO A 139 -6.96 -2.47 10.46
CA PRO A 139 -7.47 -1.09 10.38
C PRO A 139 -8.81 -0.90 11.08
N ARG A 140 -9.71 -1.90 11.04
CA ARG A 140 -10.99 -1.81 11.77
C ARG A 140 -10.79 -1.73 13.28
N GLU A 141 -9.92 -2.55 13.84
CA GLU A 141 -9.58 -2.53 15.25
C GLU A 141 -8.91 -1.21 15.65
N ARG A 142 -7.95 -0.75 14.85
CA ARG A 142 -7.24 0.51 15.10
C ARG A 142 -8.17 1.72 15.16
N PHE A 143 -9.10 1.81 14.24
CA PHE A 143 -9.99 2.97 14.09
C PHE A 143 -11.40 2.75 14.68
N GLY A 144 -11.64 1.65 15.36
CA GLY A 144 -12.93 1.35 15.98
C GLY A 144 -14.08 1.16 14.98
N ILE A 145 -13.79 0.71 13.76
CA ILE A 145 -14.76 0.53 12.69
C ILE A 145 -15.51 -0.79 12.91
N LYS A 146 -16.80 -0.69 13.24
CA LYS A 146 -17.66 -1.87 13.45
C LYS A 146 -17.89 -2.62 12.14
N ARG A 147 -17.88 -3.95 12.22
CA ARG A 147 -18.26 -4.84 11.12
C ARG A 147 -19.76 -5.12 11.21
N ALA A 148 -20.49 -4.95 10.11
CA ALA A 148 -21.85 -5.47 9.98
C ALA A 148 -21.80 -6.93 9.51
N ALA A 149 -22.83 -7.72 9.85
CA ALA A 149 -22.92 -9.11 9.41
C ALA A 149 -23.01 -9.27 7.88
N SER A 150 -23.46 -8.21 7.19
CA SER A 150 -23.52 -8.12 5.73
C SER A 150 -22.23 -7.68 5.05
N ASP A 151 -21.20 -7.30 5.81
CA ASP A 151 -19.92 -6.83 5.26
C ASP A 151 -19.07 -8.03 4.83
N PHE A 152 -19.14 -8.35 3.56
CA PHE A 152 -18.28 -9.38 2.96
C PHE A 152 -17.87 -8.97 1.55
N THR A 153 -16.72 -9.46 1.13
CA THR A 153 -16.19 -9.32 -0.24
C THR A 153 -15.86 -10.73 -0.73
N ILE A 154 -16.14 -11.01 -1.99
CA ILE A 154 -15.87 -12.29 -2.62
C ILE A 154 -14.79 -12.06 -3.68
N PHE A 155 -13.73 -12.87 -3.62
CA PHE A 155 -12.66 -12.86 -4.60
C PHE A 155 -12.58 -14.22 -5.30
N ASP A 156 -12.47 -14.22 -6.64
CA ASP A 156 -12.04 -15.37 -7.41
C ASP A 156 -10.50 -15.43 -7.37
N LEU A 157 -9.98 -16.43 -6.66
CA LEU A 157 -8.54 -16.57 -6.43
C LEU A 157 -7.84 -17.39 -7.54
N GLU A 158 -8.61 -18.08 -8.38
CA GLU A 158 -8.08 -18.95 -9.42
C GLU A 158 -7.96 -18.26 -10.77
N ASN A 159 -8.88 -17.37 -11.09
CA ASN A 159 -8.92 -16.67 -12.36
C ASN A 159 -7.73 -15.68 -12.48
N GLU A 160 -6.93 -15.85 -13.53
CA GLU A 160 -5.89 -14.93 -13.92
C GLU A 160 -6.43 -13.95 -14.95
N TYR A 161 -6.19 -12.66 -14.74
CA TYR A 161 -6.60 -11.60 -15.65
C TYR A 161 -5.52 -10.51 -15.77
N GLU A 162 -5.63 -9.69 -16.79
CA GLU A 162 -4.77 -8.52 -16.95
C GLU A 162 -5.44 -7.29 -16.35
N ILE A 163 -4.69 -6.50 -15.59
CA ILE A 163 -5.19 -5.22 -15.08
C ILE A 163 -5.43 -4.29 -16.26
N CYS A 164 -6.67 -3.82 -16.38
CA CYS A 164 -7.10 -2.87 -17.39
C CYS A 164 -7.79 -1.68 -16.71
N SER A 165 -7.14 -0.54 -16.69
CA SER A 165 -7.66 0.65 -16.00
C SER A 165 -8.97 1.17 -16.59
N GLU A 166 -9.26 0.88 -17.85
CA GLU A 166 -10.53 1.26 -18.48
C GLU A 166 -11.74 0.52 -17.86
N GLU A 167 -11.53 -0.62 -17.21
CA GLU A 167 -12.57 -1.39 -16.55
C GLU A 167 -12.84 -0.93 -15.11
N PHE A 168 -12.04 0.00 -14.57
CA PHE A 168 -12.19 0.48 -13.20
C PHE A 168 -13.47 1.30 -13.00
N LEU A 169 -14.10 1.14 -11.85
CA LEU A 169 -15.18 2.01 -11.38
C LEU A 169 -14.66 3.40 -11.02
N THR A 170 -13.42 3.48 -10.56
CA THR A 170 -12.70 4.73 -10.35
C THR A 170 -12.58 5.50 -11.65
N LYS A 171 -12.81 6.81 -11.62
CA LYS A 171 -12.71 7.66 -12.83
C LYS A 171 -11.26 7.95 -13.24
N GLY A 172 -10.31 7.96 -12.30
CA GLY A 172 -8.89 8.04 -12.61
C GLY A 172 -8.38 6.74 -13.20
N ARG A 173 -7.31 6.81 -14.01
CA ARG A 173 -6.71 5.65 -14.68
C ARG A 173 -5.23 5.46 -14.34
N ALA A 174 -4.60 6.52 -13.83
CA ALA A 174 -3.15 6.54 -13.65
C ALA A 174 -2.68 5.61 -12.53
N MET A 175 -2.00 4.54 -12.90
CA MET A 175 -1.30 3.61 -12.01
C MET A 175 -0.24 2.84 -12.81
N PRO A 176 0.87 2.40 -12.19
CA PRO A 176 1.99 1.79 -12.91
C PRO A 176 1.81 0.31 -13.28
N PHE A 177 0.62 -0.27 -13.09
CA PHE A 177 0.38 -1.72 -13.19
C PHE A 177 -0.50 -2.13 -14.38
N GLU A 178 -0.71 -1.24 -15.36
CA GLU A 178 -1.49 -1.53 -16.57
C GLU A 178 -0.93 -2.76 -17.31
N GLY A 179 -1.79 -3.71 -17.66
CA GLY A 179 -1.41 -4.93 -18.36
C GLY A 179 -0.72 -5.99 -17.50
N GLU A 180 -0.52 -5.76 -16.20
CA GLU A 180 0.02 -6.80 -15.32
C GLU A 180 -0.99 -7.94 -15.11
N LYS A 181 -0.48 -9.19 -15.17
CA LYS A 181 -1.27 -10.38 -14.89
C LYS A 181 -1.35 -10.63 -13.39
N VAL A 182 -2.56 -10.73 -12.91
CA VAL A 182 -2.87 -10.92 -11.49
C VAL A 182 -3.98 -11.93 -11.27
N LYS A 183 -4.10 -12.42 -10.03
CA LYS A 183 -5.21 -13.23 -9.54
C LYS A 183 -5.89 -12.52 -8.37
N GLY A 184 -7.11 -12.95 -8.03
CA GLY A 184 -7.87 -12.35 -6.94
C GLY A 184 -8.81 -11.26 -7.42
N GLN A 185 -9.55 -11.53 -8.48
CA GLN A 185 -10.59 -10.63 -9.00
C GLN A 185 -11.77 -10.55 -8.02
N CYS A 186 -12.25 -9.32 -7.73
CA CYS A 186 -13.45 -9.08 -6.95
C CYS A 186 -14.69 -9.04 -7.83
#